data_8779ec5b6c362cdc869a13138b1092d4
#
_entry.id   8779ec5b6c362cdc869a13138b1092d4
#
_cell.length_a   1.000
_cell.length_b   1.000
_cell.length_c   1.000
_cell.angle_alpha   90.00
_cell.angle_beta   90.00
_cell.angle_gamma   90.00
#
_symmetry.space_group_name_H-M   'P 1'
#
loop_
_entity.id
_entity.type
_entity.pdbx_description
1 polymer ?
#
loop_
_entity_poly.entity_id
_entity_poly.type
_entity_poly.pdbx_seq_one_letter_code
_entity_poly.pdbx_strand_id
1 'polypeptide(L)'
;MDSLKSMNNALAYIEEHLTEEIDYSKISKIAYCSEYHFKRMFSFLSGISLSEYIRRRRLTLAALDLKDKDLRIIDVAVKYGYNSADSFSRAFHSLHGILPSEARSENTQLKAYPRMTFILSIQGGCEMNYRIVEKEAFKLVGFKKRVPVIFKGVNPEIAKMTELLTPEVIKQLKVISNVVPTGSIRASSNFSEGKMEERGELDHYIGVAT
;
A
#
# COMPACT_ATOMS: atom_id res chain seq x y z
N MET A 1 11.88 -2.48 21.24
CA MET A 1 10.41 -2.44 21.42
C MET A 1 9.80 -2.29 20.05
N ASP A 2 8.92 -3.19 19.65
CA ASP A 2 8.32 -3.16 18.31
C ASP A 2 7.10 -2.21 18.30
N SER A 3 7.34 -0.95 17.97
CA SER A 3 6.30 0.10 17.93
C SER A 3 5.11 -0.26 17.03
N LEU A 4 5.35 -0.97 15.94
CA LEU A 4 4.30 -1.40 15.02
C LEU A 4 3.40 -2.47 15.65
N LYS A 5 3.99 -3.41 16.38
CA LYS A 5 3.27 -4.44 17.14
C LYS A 5 2.40 -3.79 18.21
N SER A 6 2.95 -2.82 18.95
CA SER A 6 2.20 -2.09 19.98
C SER A 6 1.01 -1.31 19.39
N MET A 7 1.18 -0.67 18.24
CA MET A 7 0.07 -0.03 17.52
C MET A 7 -1.01 -1.02 17.11
N ASN A 8 -0.63 -2.17 16.54
CA ASN A 8 -1.58 -3.20 16.15
C ASN A 8 -2.29 -3.83 17.35
N ASN A 9 -1.61 -4.00 18.48
CA ASN A 9 -2.24 -4.45 19.72
C ASN A 9 -3.27 -3.43 20.25
N ALA A 10 -2.97 -2.13 20.15
CA ALA A 10 -3.93 -1.08 20.51
C ALA A 10 -5.15 -1.06 19.59
N LEU A 11 -4.96 -1.30 18.29
CA LEU A 11 -6.08 -1.48 17.36
C LEU A 11 -6.89 -2.75 17.67
N ALA A 12 -6.23 -3.85 18.06
CA ALA A 12 -6.93 -5.07 18.50
C ALA A 12 -7.83 -4.78 19.69
N TYR A 13 -7.32 -4.09 20.72
CA TYR A 13 -8.11 -3.67 21.86
C TYR A 13 -9.33 -2.83 21.45
N ILE A 14 -9.18 -1.86 20.53
CA ILE A 14 -10.29 -1.06 20.03
C ILE A 14 -11.36 -1.95 19.36
N GLU A 15 -10.94 -2.89 18.52
CA GLU A 15 -11.86 -3.81 17.82
C GLU A 15 -12.64 -4.72 18.78
N GLU A 16 -12.03 -5.15 19.87
CA GLU A 16 -12.67 -5.97 20.90
C GLU A 16 -13.68 -5.19 21.74
N HIS A 17 -13.55 -3.84 21.80
CA HIS A 17 -14.37 -2.97 22.63
C HIS A 17 -15.25 -2.00 21.81
N LEU A 18 -15.57 -2.33 20.55
CA LEU A 18 -16.39 -1.46 19.69
C LEU A 18 -17.82 -1.26 20.21
N THR A 19 -18.34 -2.19 21.00
CA THR A 19 -19.69 -2.10 21.61
C THR A 19 -19.71 -1.45 22.98
N GLU A 20 -18.54 -1.05 23.48
CA GLU A 20 -18.35 -0.48 24.82
C GLU A 20 -17.79 0.95 24.72
N GLU A 21 -17.63 1.60 25.85
CA GLU A 21 -16.86 2.83 25.95
C GLU A 21 -15.36 2.50 25.82
N ILE A 22 -14.71 3.13 24.87
CA ILE A 22 -13.29 2.87 24.61
C ILE A 22 -12.43 3.64 25.61
N ASP A 23 -11.67 2.90 26.43
CA ASP A 23 -10.72 3.46 27.37
C ASP A 23 -9.41 3.87 26.69
N TYR A 24 -9.28 5.16 26.41
CA TYR A 24 -8.08 5.74 25.81
C TYR A 24 -6.83 5.66 26.69
N SER A 25 -7.00 5.60 28.04
CA SER A 25 -5.89 5.39 28.97
C SER A 25 -5.28 4.00 28.76
N LYS A 26 -6.12 3.00 28.51
CA LYS A 26 -5.70 1.64 28.21
C LYS A 26 -5.01 1.53 26.86
N ILE A 27 -5.52 2.22 25.86
CA ILE A 27 -4.86 2.35 24.53
C ILE A 27 -3.46 2.93 24.70
N SER A 28 -3.31 4.01 25.47
CA SER A 28 -2.02 4.67 25.73
C SER A 28 -0.99 3.71 26.36
N LYS A 29 -1.44 2.90 27.31
CA LYS A 29 -0.60 1.89 27.97
C LYS A 29 -0.17 0.78 26.98
N ILE A 30 -1.10 0.27 26.16
CA ILE A 30 -0.82 -0.78 25.17
C ILE A 30 0.11 -0.27 24.07
N ALA A 31 -0.11 0.97 23.61
CA ALA A 31 0.68 1.60 22.56
C ALA A 31 2.01 2.17 23.05
N TYR A 32 2.25 2.23 24.37
CA TYR A 32 3.42 2.86 25.03
C TYR A 32 3.62 4.31 24.59
N CYS A 33 2.55 5.06 24.38
CA CYS A 33 2.61 6.47 24.03
C CYS A 33 1.38 7.21 24.55
N SER A 34 1.39 8.53 24.55
CA SER A 34 0.22 9.31 24.96
C SER A 34 -0.97 9.11 24.00
N GLU A 35 -2.18 9.32 24.50
CA GLU A 35 -3.40 9.29 23.68
C GLU A 35 -3.29 10.22 22.46
N TYR A 36 -2.80 11.44 22.67
CA TYR A 36 -2.59 12.41 21.60
C TYR A 36 -1.64 11.87 20.52
N HIS A 37 -0.52 11.29 20.96
CA HIS A 37 0.46 10.73 20.03
C HIS A 37 -0.09 9.55 19.24
N PHE A 38 -0.81 8.64 19.92
CA PHE A 38 -1.47 7.50 19.26
C PHE A 38 -2.45 7.97 18.19
N LYS A 39 -3.37 8.88 18.53
CA LYS A 39 -4.35 9.45 17.60
C LYS A 39 -3.68 10.12 16.39
N ARG A 40 -2.61 10.86 16.62
CA ARG A 40 -1.85 11.53 15.55
C ARG A 40 -1.15 10.53 14.64
N MET A 41 -0.45 9.54 15.21
CA MET A 41 0.21 8.48 14.42
C MET A 41 -0.81 7.67 13.62
N PHE A 42 -1.91 7.29 14.25
CA PHE A 42 -2.99 6.59 13.56
C PHE A 42 -3.48 7.38 12.36
N SER A 43 -3.82 8.66 12.55
CA SER A 43 -4.33 9.51 11.47
C SER A 43 -3.32 9.71 10.36
N PHE A 44 -2.04 9.86 10.69
CA PHE A 44 -0.97 9.98 9.71
C PHE A 44 -0.83 8.72 8.84
N LEU A 45 -0.89 7.54 9.45
CA LEU A 45 -0.72 6.26 8.75
C LEU A 45 -1.96 5.82 7.99
N SER A 46 -3.17 6.08 8.53
CA SER A 46 -4.43 5.60 7.95
C SER A 46 -5.11 6.60 7.02
N GLY A 47 -4.70 7.87 7.07
CA GLY A 47 -5.36 8.96 6.33
C GLY A 47 -6.71 9.40 6.90
N ILE A 48 -7.19 8.81 8.01
CA ILE A 48 -8.45 9.15 8.68
C ILE A 48 -8.24 9.31 10.18
N SER A 49 -9.16 10.02 10.88
CA SER A 49 -9.09 10.10 12.34
C SER A 49 -9.46 8.77 13.00
N LEU A 50 -8.92 8.52 14.21
CA LEU A 50 -9.27 7.34 15.00
C LEU A 50 -10.78 7.28 15.31
N SER A 51 -11.39 8.42 15.60
CA SER A 51 -12.86 8.49 15.86
C SER A 51 -13.65 8.11 14.61
N GLU A 52 -13.21 8.54 13.43
CA GLU A 52 -13.86 8.16 12.17
C GLU A 52 -13.68 6.67 11.88
N TYR A 53 -12.51 6.09 12.17
CA TYR A 53 -12.29 4.66 12.06
C TYR A 53 -13.27 3.88 12.95
N ILE A 54 -13.34 4.23 14.23
CA ILE A 54 -14.25 3.59 15.21
C ILE A 54 -15.70 3.72 14.74
N ARG A 55 -16.11 4.90 14.30
CA ARG A 55 -17.45 5.14 13.77
C ARG A 55 -17.78 4.22 12.58
N ARG A 56 -16.88 4.12 11.61
CA ARG A 56 -17.05 3.26 10.42
C ARG A 56 -17.14 1.79 10.81
N ARG A 57 -16.30 1.35 11.73
CA ARG A 57 -16.30 -0.03 12.22
C ARG A 57 -17.60 -0.37 12.96
N ARG A 58 -18.03 0.49 13.88
CA ARG A 58 -19.31 0.36 14.60
C ARG A 58 -20.49 0.24 13.65
N LEU A 59 -20.60 1.13 12.66
CA LEU A 59 -21.68 1.10 11.68
C LEU A 59 -21.62 -0.12 10.75
N THR A 60 -20.42 -0.60 10.41
CA THR A 60 -20.28 -1.85 9.66
C THR A 60 -20.80 -3.06 10.45
N LEU A 61 -20.45 -3.16 11.73
CA LEU A 61 -20.93 -4.25 12.59
C LEU A 61 -22.43 -4.13 12.86
N ALA A 62 -22.92 -2.90 13.09
CA ALA A 62 -24.35 -2.65 13.24
C ALA A 62 -25.16 -3.09 12.01
N ALA A 63 -24.60 -2.90 10.81
CA ALA A 63 -25.23 -3.36 9.57
C ALA A 63 -25.33 -4.88 9.48
N LEU A 64 -24.39 -5.62 10.08
CA LEU A 64 -24.47 -7.08 10.19
C LEU A 64 -25.53 -7.50 11.21
N ASP A 65 -25.56 -6.86 12.38
CA ASP A 65 -26.56 -7.15 13.40
C ASP A 65 -27.99 -6.86 12.93
N LEU A 66 -28.20 -5.84 12.10
CA LEU A 66 -29.51 -5.52 11.52
C LEU A 66 -30.06 -6.59 10.57
N LYS A 67 -29.25 -7.55 10.11
CA LYS A 67 -29.73 -8.72 9.36
C LYS A 67 -30.56 -9.66 10.24
N ASP A 68 -30.32 -9.65 11.55
CA ASP A 68 -31.20 -10.27 12.51
C ASP A 68 -32.48 -9.42 12.67
N LYS A 69 -33.60 -9.96 12.21
CA LYS A 69 -34.91 -9.27 12.23
C LYS A 69 -35.50 -9.14 13.64
N ASP A 70 -35.06 -9.96 14.58
CA ASP A 70 -35.54 -9.97 15.96
C ASP A 70 -34.94 -8.80 16.79
N LEU A 71 -33.79 -8.27 16.40
CA LEU A 71 -33.18 -7.13 17.07
C LEU A 71 -33.91 -5.83 16.69
N ARG A 72 -34.31 -5.03 17.68
CA ARG A 72 -34.88 -3.70 17.40
C ARG A 72 -33.76 -2.73 16.98
N ILE A 73 -34.08 -1.80 16.07
CA ILE A 73 -33.12 -0.79 15.58
C ILE A 73 -32.53 0.02 16.75
N ILE A 74 -33.34 0.34 17.74
CA ILE A 74 -32.90 1.08 18.94
C ILE A 74 -31.88 0.27 19.79
N ASP A 75 -32.06 -1.04 19.89
CA ASP A 75 -31.15 -1.89 20.66
C ASP A 75 -29.78 -1.97 19.96
N VAL A 76 -29.78 -2.08 18.63
CA VAL A 76 -28.55 -2.01 17.80
C VAL A 76 -27.91 -0.63 17.93
N ALA A 77 -28.69 0.45 17.88
CA ALA A 77 -28.16 1.80 18.06
C ALA A 77 -27.44 1.96 19.41
N VAL A 78 -28.07 1.55 20.50
CA VAL A 78 -27.51 1.60 21.86
C VAL A 78 -26.25 0.74 21.96
N LYS A 79 -26.27 -0.49 21.44
CA LYS A 79 -25.12 -1.41 21.42
C LYS A 79 -23.88 -0.76 20.80
N TYR A 80 -24.05 0.07 19.78
CA TYR A 80 -22.93 0.74 19.09
C TYR A 80 -22.70 2.19 19.53
N GLY A 81 -23.23 2.57 20.70
CA GLY A 81 -22.92 3.83 21.37
C GLY A 81 -23.71 5.04 20.87
N TYR A 82 -24.90 4.83 20.29
CA TYR A 82 -25.81 5.90 19.91
C TYR A 82 -26.92 6.07 20.94
N ASN A 83 -27.16 7.32 21.36
CA ASN A 83 -28.14 7.63 22.38
C ASN A 83 -29.60 7.68 21.88
N SER A 84 -29.81 7.63 20.55
CA SER A 84 -31.13 7.63 19.94
C SER A 84 -31.13 6.93 18.58
N ALA A 85 -32.30 6.40 18.21
CA ALA A 85 -32.52 5.81 16.89
C ALA A 85 -32.31 6.83 15.75
N ASP A 86 -32.65 8.11 15.99
CA ASP A 86 -32.49 9.17 14.98
C ASP A 86 -31.02 9.50 14.70
N SER A 87 -30.19 9.62 15.76
CA SER A 87 -28.76 9.88 15.61
C SER A 87 -28.08 8.71 14.89
N PHE A 88 -28.45 7.48 15.25
CA PHE A 88 -28.01 6.26 14.60
C PHE A 88 -28.43 6.24 13.13
N SER A 89 -29.71 6.47 12.83
CA SER A 89 -30.23 6.43 11.45
C SER A 89 -29.53 7.44 10.53
N ARG A 90 -29.27 8.65 11.03
CA ARG A 90 -28.51 9.68 10.26
C ARG A 90 -27.07 9.23 10.00
N ALA A 91 -26.38 8.70 11.01
CA ALA A 91 -25.01 8.23 10.87
C ALA A 91 -24.94 7.01 9.94
N PHE A 92 -25.90 6.09 10.06
CA PHE A 92 -26.01 4.89 9.22
C PHE A 92 -26.27 5.26 7.77
N HIS A 93 -27.25 6.13 7.51
CA HIS A 93 -27.55 6.63 6.17
C HIS A 93 -26.36 7.36 5.55
N SER A 94 -25.67 8.21 6.32
CA SER A 94 -24.49 8.91 5.86
C SER A 94 -23.38 7.95 5.39
N LEU A 95 -23.24 6.78 6.03
CA LEU A 95 -22.22 5.79 5.66
C LEU A 95 -22.67 4.86 4.53
N HIS A 96 -23.85 4.24 4.68
CA HIS A 96 -24.33 3.18 3.80
C HIS A 96 -25.17 3.71 2.64
N GLY A 97 -25.72 4.93 2.73
CA GLY A 97 -26.60 5.52 1.72
C GLY A 97 -28.06 5.09 1.81
N ILE A 98 -28.41 4.27 2.84
CA ILE A 98 -29.75 3.72 3.06
C ILE A 98 -30.11 3.80 4.55
N LEU A 99 -31.39 3.63 4.87
CA LEU A 99 -31.87 3.60 6.25
C LEU A 99 -31.61 2.24 6.93
N PRO A 100 -31.48 2.20 8.28
CA PRO A 100 -31.31 0.95 9.03
C PRO A 100 -32.44 -0.06 8.80
N SER A 101 -33.68 0.39 8.57
CA SER A 101 -34.80 -0.46 8.25
C SER A 101 -34.67 -1.16 6.90
N GLU A 102 -34.08 -0.48 5.93
CA GLU A 102 -33.84 -1.02 4.57
C GLU A 102 -32.69 -2.02 4.57
N ALA A 103 -31.72 -1.87 5.47
CA ALA A 103 -30.58 -2.77 5.63
C ALA A 103 -30.98 -4.20 5.98
N ARG A 104 -32.19 -4.43 6.50
CA ARG A 104 -32.73 -5.75 6.83
C ARG A 104 -33.06 -6.60 5.61
N SER A 105 -33.25 -5.99 4.46
CA SER A 105 -33.54 -6.71 3.23
C SER A 105 -32.32 -7.51 2.75
N GLU A 106 -32.56 -8.73 2.24
CA GLU A 106 -31.47 -9.64 1.82
C GLU A 106 -30.65 -9.11 0.63
N ASN A 107 -31.29 -8.35 -0.27
CA ASN A 107 -30.67 -7.84 -1.49
C ASN A 107 -30.05 -6.45 -1.34
N THR A 108 -29.91 -5.93 -0.13
CA THR A 108 -29.39 -4.58 0.09
C THR A 108 -27.87 -4.57 0.11
N GLN A 109 -27.27 -3.74 -0.74
CA GLN A 109 -25.82 -3.51 -0.72
C GLN A 109 -25.44 -2.57 0.42
N LEU A 110 -24.50 -3.02 1.24
CA LEU A 110 -23.98 -2.28 2.38
C LEU A 110 -22.47 -2.03 2.21
N LYS A 111 -22.02 -0.85 2.61
CA LYS A 111 -20.58 -0.56 2.64
C LYS A 111 -19.96 -1.23 3.88
N ALA A 112 -18.91 -2.00 3.68
CA ALA A 112 -18.16 -2.60 4.78
C ALA A 112 -16.77 -1.98 4.87
N TYR A 113 -16.37 -1.62 6.08
CA TYR A 113 -15.03 -1.15 6.39
C TYR A 113 -14.33 -2.23 7.22
N PRO A 114 -13.37 -2.97 6.63
CA PRO A 114 -12.69 -4.04 7.34
C PRO A 114 -11.80 -3.49 8.46
N ARG A 115 -11.44 -4.38 9.38
CA ARG A 115 -10.43 -4.09 10.41
C ARG A 115 -9.11 -3.71 9.75
N MET A 116 -8.48 -2.64 10.25
CA MET A 116 -7.15 -2.22 9.81
C MET A 116 -6.05 -2.98 10.54
N THR A 117 -4.95 -3.20 9.84
CA THR A 117 -3.68 -3.68 10.39
C THR A 117 -2.57 -2.89 9.70
N PHE A 118 -1.65 -2.36 10.49
CA PHE A 118 -0.47 -1.68 9.94
C PHE A 118 0.63 -2.69 9.63
N ILE A 119 1.14 -2.63 8.42
CA ILE A 119 2.28 -3.42 7.95
C ILE A 119 3.35 -2.42 7.49
N LEU A 120 4.56 -2.54 8.03
CA LEU A 120 5.70 -1.76 7.59
C LEU A 120 6.49 -2.57 6.58
N SER A 121 6.61 -2.04 5.37
CA SER A 121 7.54 -2.56 4.37
C SER A 121 8.66 -1.56 4.18
N ILE A 122 9.89 -1.96 4.50
CA ILE A 122 11.09 -1.16 4.29
C ILE A 122 11.77 -1.68 3.04
N GLN A 123 11.94 -0.82 2.05
CA GLN A 123 12.68 -1.13 0.83
C GLN A 123 14.03 -0.41 0.88
N GLY A 124 15.10 -1.11 0.53
CA GLY A 124 16.47 -0.63 0.67
C GLY A 124 17.10 -1.08 1.99
N GLY A 125 18.24 -0.52 2.32
CA GLY A 125 18.96 -0.88 3.57
C GLY A 125 19.71 -2.22 3.52
N CYS A 126 19.70 -2.92 2.38
CA CYS A 126 20.62 -4.02 2.17
C CYS A 126 21.97 -3.48 1.72
N GLU A 127 23.05 -4.02 2.29
CA GLU A 127 24.39 -3.76 1.81
C GLU A 127 24.49 -4.15 0.33
N MET A 128 24.75 -3.18 -0.52
CA MET A 128 25.02 -3.44 -1.92
C MET A 128 26.52 -3.52 -2.12
N ASN A 129 27.01 -4.67 -2.49
CA ASN A 129 28.37 -4.82 -2.95
C ASN A 129 28.51 -4.16 -4.33
N TYR A 130 29.04 -2.96 -4.36
CA TYR A 130 29.35 -2.25 -5.60
C TYR A 130 30.83 -1.84 -5.63
N ARG A 131 31.32 -1.67 -6.83
CA ARG A 131 32.64 -1.06 -7.06
C ARG A 131 32.51 0.04 -8.11
N ILE A 132 33.19 1.14 -7.88
CA ILE A 132 33.36 2.19 -8.88
C ILE A 132 34.63 1.87 -9.66
N VAL A 133 34.52 1.81 -10.97
CA VAL A 133 35.65 1.53 -11.86
C VAL A 133 35.68 2.61 -12.94
N GLU A 134 36.77 3.34 -13.00
CA GLU A 134 37.06 4.21 -14.12
C GLU A 134 37.60 3.38 -15.28
N LYS A 135 37.13 3.67 -16.46
CA LYS A 135 37.58 3.05 -17.71
C LYS A 135 37.79 4.12 -18.76
N GLU A 136 38.69 3.84 -19.67
CA GLU A 136 38.81 4.65 -20.87
C GLU A 136 37.49 4.68 -21.67
N ALA A 137 37.31 5.74 -22.46
CA ALA A 137 36.09 5.88 -23.26
C ALA A 137 35.94 4.72 -24.23
N PHE A 138 34.77 4.11 -24.24
CA PHE A 138 34.40 3.05 -25.16
C PHE A 138 33.03 3.33 -25.79
N LYS A 139 32.75 2.68 -26.90
CA LYS A 139 31.45 2.76 -27.57
C LYS A 139 30.61 1.57 -27.16
N LEU A 140 29.30 1.79 -26.91
CA LEU A 140 28.34 0.72 -26.69
C LEU A 140 27.58 0.46 -27.99
N VAL A 141 27.75 -0.74 -28.55
CA VAL A 141 27.09 -1.16 -29.80
C VAL A 141 26.04 -2.21 -29.48
N GLY A 142 24.80 -1.99 -29.91
CA GLY A 142 23.67 -2.88 -29.64
C GLY A 142 22.32 -2.18 -29.81
N PHE A 143 21.34 -2.66 -29.08
CA PHE A 143 19.99 -2.11 -29.10
C PHE A 143 19.83 -0.98 -28.09
N LYS A 144 19.13 0.08 -28.47
CA LYS A 144 18.72 1.19 -27.61
C LYS A 144 17.23 1.38 -27.72
N LYS A 145 16.55 1.61 -26.59
CA LYS A 145 15.14 1.96 -26.56
C LYS A 145 14.83 2.92 -25.41
N ARG A 146 13.94 3.88 -25.66
CA ARG A 146 13.35 4.70 -24.63
C ARG A 146 12.24 3.89 -23.93
N VAL A 147 12.34 3.74 -22.60
CA VAL A 147 11.45 2.88 -21.82
C VAL A 147 10.99 3.61 -20.55
N PRO A 148 9.79 3.32 -20.01
CA PRO A 148 9.34 3.90 -18.76
C PRO A 148 10.22 3.46 -17.58
N VAL A 149 10.33 4.31 -16.56
CA VAL A 149 10.98 3.97 -15.29
C VAL A 149 10.03 3.09 -14.48
N ILE A 150 10.44 1.87 -14.16
CA ILE A 150 9.69 0.93 -13.30
C ILE A 150 10.67 0.40 -12.26
N PHE A 151 10.39 0.67 -10.96
CA PHE A 151 11.21 0.18 -9.86
C PHE A 151 10.70 -1.14 -9.28
N LYS A 152 9.41 -1.44 -9.46
CA LYS A 152 8.80 -2.68 -8.94
C LYS A 152 8.46 -3.63 -10.08
N GLY A 153 9.01 -4.84 -9.99
CA GLY A 153 8.75 -5.89 -10.97
C GLY A 153 9.61 -5.79 -12.22
N VAL A 154 9.23 -6.53 -13.26
CA VAL A 154 9.94 -6.60 -14.54
C VAL A 154 9.41 -5.53 -15.47
N ASN A 155 10.31 -4.72 -16.03
CA ASN A 155 9.93 -3.77 -17.08
C ASN A 155 9.63 -4.55 -18.38
N PRO A 156 8.38 -4.54 -18.88
CA PRO A 156 7.99 -5.36 -20.04
C PRO A 156 8.71 -4.91 -21.32
N GLU A 157 9.05 -3.62 -21.45
CA GLU A 157 9.76 -3.12 -22.63
C GLU A 157 11.23 -3.57 -22.64
N ILE A 158 11.88 -3.64 -21.48
CA ILE A 158 13.22 -4.22 -21.33
C ILE A 158 13.20 -5.73 -21.60
N ALA A 159 12.15 -6.43 -21.15
CA ALA A 159 11.99 -7.85 -21.42
C ALA A 159 11.90 -8.11 -22.92
N LYS A 160 11.08 -7.36 -23.66
CA LYS A 160 10.98 -7.44 -25.13
C LYS A 160 12.31 -7.14 -25.81
N MET A 161 13.11 -6.17 -25.31
CA MET A 161 14.44 -5.91 -25.86
C MET A 161 15.40 -7.11 -25.67
N THR A 162 15.24 -7.85 -24.59
CA THR A 162 16.05 -9.04 -24.34
C THR A 162 15.74 -10.16 -25.33
N GLU A 163 14.49 -10.25 -25.80
CA GLU A 163 14.07 -11.23 -26.82
C GLU A 163 14.72 -10.98 -28.19
N LEU A 164 15.18 -9.75 -28.48
CA LEU A 164 15.91 -9.42 -29.70
C LEU A 164 17.32 -10.01 -29.71
N LEU A 165 17.83 -10.48 -28.58
CA LEU A 165 19.15 -11.12 -28.51
C LEU A 165 19.07 -12.60 -28.96
N THR A 166 18.79 -12.82 -30.22
CA THR A 166 18.88 -14.16 -30.81
C THR A 166 20.29 -14.71 -30.78
N PRO A 167 20.51 -16.03 -30.90
CA PRO A 167 21.85 -16.64 -30.96
C PRO A 167 22.71 -16.03 -32.03
N GLU A 168 22.13 -15.68 -33.18
CA GLU A 168 22.82 -15.05 -34.33
C GLU A 168 23.30 -13.65 -33.97
N VAL A 169 22.44 -12.82 -33.37
CA VAL A 169 22.76 -11.47 -32.91
C VAL A 169 23.85 -11.52 -31.81
N ILE A 170 23.75 -12.44 -30.88
CA ILE A 170 24.77 -12.63 -29.84
C ILE A 170 26.11 -12.98 -30.45
N LYS A 171 26.14 -13.86 -31.48
CA LYS A 171 27.37 -14.23 -32.20
C LYS A 171 28.00 -13.01 -32.92
N GLN A 172 27.18 -12.18 -33.58
CA GLN A 172 27.64 -10.95 -34.22
C GLN A 172 28.20 -9.95 -33.20
N LEU A 173 27.49 -9.72 -32.08
CA LEU A 173 27.94 -8.83 -31.02
C LEU A 173 29.25 -9.30 -30.38
N LYS A 174 29.45 -10.60 -30.20
CA LYS A 174 30.71 -11.15 -29.67
C LYS A 174 31.91 -10.88 -30.57
N VAL A 175 31.73 -10.86 -31.87
CA VAL A 175 32.82 -10.59 -32.81
C VAL A 175 33.36 -9.16 -32.70
N ILE A 176 32.49 -8.21 -32.37
CA ILE A 176 32.87 -6.79 -32.25
C ILE A 176 33.21 -6.39 -30.81
N SER A 177 32.99 -7.26 -29.83
CA SER A 177 33.31 -7.00 -28.41
C SER A 177 34.83 -7.14 -28.21
N ASN A 178 35.56 -6.03 -28.29
CA ASN A 178 37.03 -5.98 -28.26
C ASN A 178 37.59 -5.16 -27.09
N VAL A 179 36.72 -4.57 -26.25
CA VAL A 179 37.11 -3.75 -25.10
C VAL A 179 36.53 -4.37 -23.79
N VAL A 180 37.22 -4.18 -22.68
CA VAL A 180 36.76 -4.60 -21.35
C VAL A 180 35.74 -3.58 -20.83
N PRO A 181 34.57 -4.04 -20.33
CA PRO A 181 34.17 -5.41 -20.07
C PRO A 181 33.74 -6.17 -21.33
N THR A 182 34.27 -7.39 -21.50
CA THR A 182 33.83 -8.29 -22.54
C THR A 182 32.49 -8.91 -22.22
N GLY A 183 31.65 -9.10 -23.22
CA GLY A 183 30.33 -9.72 -23.07
C GLY A 183 29.16 -8.72 -23.09
N SER A 184 27.96 -9.19 -22.81
CA SER A 184 26.76 -8.36 -22.88
C SER A 184 26.74 -7.33 -21.76
N ILE A 185 26.56 -6.07 -22.12
CA ILE A 185 26.41 -4.94 -21.20
C ILE A 185 24.99 -4.47 -21.29
N ARG A 186 24.40 -4.21 -20.10
CA ARG A 186 23.13 -3.49 -19.95
C ARG A 186 23.41 -2.17 -19.25
N ALA A 187 22.95 -1.08 -19.85
CA ALA A 187 23.13 0.26 -19.30
C ALA A 187 21.83 1.05 -19.38
N SER A 188 21.65 1.96 -18.44
CA SER A 188 20.53 2.87 -18.42
C SER A 188 21.05 4.28 -18.20
N SER A 189 20.61 5.22 -19.03
CA SER A 189 21.04 6.62 -18.98
C SER A 189 19.89 7.56 -19.35
N ASN A 190 20.16 8.86 -19.37
CA ASN A 190 19.24 9.89 -19.84
C ASN A 190 17.85 9.78 -19.18
N PHE A 191 17.86 9.69 -17.83
CA PHE A 191 16.64 9.67 -17.02
C PHE A 191 15.93 11.02 -17.13
N SER A 192 14.63 11.00 -17.42
CA SER A 192 13.79 12.19 -17.36
C SER A 192 13.52 12.64 -15.93
N GLU A 193 13.03 13.86 -15.76
CA GLU A 193 12.50 14.34 -14.47
C GLU A 193 11.37 13.42 -13.99
N GLY A 194 11.23 13.29 -12.67
CA GLY A 194 10.19 12.42 -12.06
C GLY A 194 10.59 10.95 -11.87
N LYS A 195 11.87 10.61 -12.07
CA LYS A 195 12.37 9.22 -11.88
C LYS A 195 12.07 8.63 -10.51
N MET A 196 12.00 9.46 -9.46
CA MET A 196 11.70 9.01 -8.09
C MET A 196 10.23 8.61 -7.89
N GLU A 197 9.33 9.04 -8.77
CA GLU A 197 7.89 8.79 -8.71
C GLU A 197 7.41 7.73 -9.69
N GLU A 198 8.32 7.00 -10.35
CA GLU A 198 8.02 6.04 -11.43
C GLU A 198 7.23 6.68 -12.62
N ARG A 199 7.36 8.00 -12.82
CA ARG A 199 6.65 8.75 -13.90
C ARG A 199 7.54 9.16 -15.04
N GLY A 200 8.80 8.75 -15.02
CA GLY A 200 9.79 9.12 -16.00
C GLY A 200 10.07 8.04 -17.03
N GLU A 201 10.96 8.40 -17.94
CA GLU A 201 11.52 7.51 -18.93
C GLU A 201 13.05 7.49 -18.82
N LEU A 202 13.66 6.47 -19.37
CA LEU A 202 15.11 6.32 -19.49
C LEU A 202 15.49 5.70 -20.83
N ASP A 203 16.72 5.95 -21.27
CA ASP A 203 17.31 5.22 -22.39
C ASP A 203 17.94 3.93 -21.87
N HIS A 204 17.41 2.78 -22.28
CA HIS A 204 17.97 1.47 -21.97
C HIS A 204 18.75 0.91 -23.14
N TYR A 205 19.91 0.34 -22.85
CA TYR A 205 20.83 -0.23 -23.80
C TYR A 205 21.12 -1.68 -23.49
N ILE A 206 21.18 -2.52 -24.53
CA ILE A 206 21.67 -3.89 -24.42
C ILE A 206 22.65 -4.10 -25.58
N GLY A 207 23.91 -4.35 -25.29
CA GLY A 207 24.94 -4.46 -26.31
C GLY A 207 26.29 -4.91 -25.78
N VAL A 208 27.36 -4.58 -26.50
CA VAL A 208 28.74 -4.88 -26.13
C VAL A 208 29.61 -3.63 -26.25
N ALA A 209 30.73 -3.61 -25.52
CA ALA A 209 31.75 -2.54 -25.63
C ALA A 209 32.65 -2.80 -26.79
N THR A 210 32.97 -1.72 -27.55
CA THR A 210 33.93 -1.70 -28.67
C THR A 210 34.83 -0.48 -28.58
#